data_a5d61df4928f16dd6429911249764448
#
_entry.id   a5d61df4928f16dd6429911249764448
#
_cell.length_a   1.000
_cell.length_b   1.000
_cell.length_c   1.000
_cell.angle_alpha   90.00
_cell.angle_beta   90.00
_cell.angle_gamma   90.00
#
_symmetry.space_group_name_H-M   'P 1'
#
loop_
_entity.id
_entity.type
_entity.pdbx_description
1 polymer ?
#
loop_
_entity_poly.entity_id
_entity_poly.type
_entity_poly.pdbx_seq_one_letter_code
_entity_poly.pdbx_strand_id
1 'polypeptide(L)'
;MIATHTIGAGTLVACTDPVIWDAFVSAASDGSILQSWAWGELKARYGWEPTRYLWTREGRVRGAISVLRKQLPGGLAMHYAPRGPVLNKQFAEWPLLWDQLRRRLALQGGTVLKVDPEWPDQGQYVLQFTGARPTHSIQHEATALVDLRGGEGVFERMSASARRNMRQAARAGVIVQSSVQLDALDRFYQMLAATADRQEFTIRPRSYYRDLFQAFGDSARVYLATNQGVTIAGSVIVNYGDRLIYLFSGSSDEGRRLKAPYLIQQHVIRDGQALGCRTYDLWGIPIDPQSGDPGWGYAHFKAMLGGVPVTFAGSWDLPVKRPLAAAYHLAERVLARPAVAV
;
A
#
# COMPACT_ATOMS: atom_id res chain seq x y z
N MET A 1 39.08 9.85 27.68
CA MET A 1 37.77 9.76 28.30
C MET A 1 36.72 9.86 27.18
N ILE A 2 36.18 8.73 26.73
CA ILE A 2 35.09 8.70 25.75
C ILE A 2 33.82 8.91 26.58
N ALA A 3 33.18 10.06 26.43
CA ALA A 3 31.89 10.32 27.06
C ALA A 3 30.89 9.30 26.54
N THR A 4 30.53 8.33 27.35
CA THR A 4 29.35 7.46 27.13
C THR A 4 28.11 8.35 27.22
N HIS A 5 27.68 8.88 26.11
CA HIS A 5 26.34 9.47 26.04
C HIS A 5 25.34 8.35 26.35
N THR A 6 24.75 8.42 27.53
CA THR A 6 23.59 7.60 27.89
C THR A 6 22.50 7.96 26.88
N ILE A 7 22.30 7.10 25.89
CA ILE A 7 21.30 7.29 24.85
C ILE A 7 19.95 7.24 25.57
N GLY A 8 19.25 8.38 25.68
CA GLY A 8 17.96 8.48 26.36
C GLY A 8 16.99 7.39 25.89
N ALA A 9 16.28 6.79 26.84
CA ALA A 9 15.33 5.73 26.54
C ALA A 9 14.20 6.28 25.65
N GLY A 10 13.96 5.66 24.50
CA GLY A 10 12.80 5.99 23.68
C GLY A 10 11.49 5.57 24.35
N THR A 11 10.40 6.24 24.03
CA THR A 11 9.07 5.97 24.59
C THR A 11 8.04 5.78 23.51
N LEU A 12 7.24 4.72 23.64
CA LEU A 12 6.09 4.47 22.77
C LEU A 12 4.87 5.22 23.31
N VAL A 13 4.29 6.12 22.54
CA VAL A 13 3.14 6.95 22.93
C VAL A 13 1.98 6.70 22.00
N ALA A 14 0.76 6.53 22.54
CA ALA A 14 -0.43 6.45 21.70
C ALA A 14 -0.69 7.81 21.03
N CYS A 15 -1.02 7.79 19.75
CA CYS A 15 -1.35 8.98 18.98
C CYS A 15 -2.84 8.98 18.63
N THR A 16 -3.51 10.08 18.96
CA THR A 16 -4.94 10.32 18.65
C THR A 16 -5.14 11.51 17.72
N ASP A 17 -4.05 12.14 17.29
CA ASP A 17 -4.08 13.30 16.40
C ASP A 17 -3.68 12.90 14.96
N PRO A 18 -4.62 12.96 14.01
CA PRO A 18 -4.35 12.62 12.61
C PRO A 18 -3.33 13.53 11.94
N VAL A 19 -3.26 14.80 12.34
CA VAL A 19 -2.33 15.77 11.73
C VAL A 19 -0.89 15.44 12.11
N ILE A 20 -0.64 15.20 13.39
CA ILE A 20 0.69 14.81 13.88
C ILE A 20 1.10 13.47 13.28
N TRP A 21 0.14 12.52 13.20
CA TRP A 21 0.36 11.19 12.63
C TRP A 21 0.79 11.25 11.16
N ASP A 22 -0.06 11.83 10.31
CA ASP A 22 0.17 11.82 8.87
C ASP A 22 1.33 12.76 8.48
N ALA A 23 1.63 13.81 9.25
CA ALA A 23 2.82 14.64 9.04
C ALA A 23 4.11 13.81 9.15
N PHE A 24 4.20 12.86 10.10
CA PHE A 24 5.37 11.99 10.21
C PHE A 24 5.36 10.89 9.15
N VAL A 25 4.25 10.15 9.02
CA VAL A 25 4.19 8.96 8.16
C VAL A 25 4.34 9.33 6.69
N SER A 26 3.68 10.40 6.22
CA SER A 26 3.75 10.81 4.82
C SER A 26 5.12 11.37 4.40
N ALA A 27 5.87 11.95 5.35
CA ALA A 27 7.20 12.51 5.10
C ALA A 27 8.32 11.46 5.20
N ALA A 28 8.06 10.31 5.82
CA ALA A 28 9.07 9.28 5.99
C ALA A 28 9.38 8.55 4.68
N SER A 29 10.65 8.20 4.47
CA SER A 29 11.09 7.52 3.24
C SER A 29 10.53 6.09 3.09
N ASP A 30 10.17 5.45 4.19
CA ASP A 30 9.51 4.15 4.32
C ASP A 30 8.04 4.29 4.76
N GLY A 31 7.47 5.49 4.61
CA GLY A 31 6.08 5.76 4.90
C GLY A 31 5.15 5.18 3.84
N SER A 32 4.03 4.61 4.27
CA SER A 32 3.06 3.96 3.39
C SER A 32 1.65 4.49 3.62
N ILE A 33 0.86 4.56 2.55
CA ILE A 33 -0.58 4.83 2.63
C ILE A 33 -1.30 3.84 3.56
N LEU A 34 -0.82 2.59 3.67
CA LEU A 34 -1.41 1.58 4.55
C LEU A 34 -1.14 1.86 6.04
N GLN A 35 -0.23 2.78 6.33
CA GLN A 35 0.01 3.31 7.67
C GLN A 35 -0.65 4.67 7.89
N SER A 36 -1.35 5.26 6.88
CA SER A 36 -2.06 6.52 7.02
C SER A 36 -3.20 6.45 8.03
N TRP A 37 -3.60 7.62 8.55
CA TRP A 37 -4.78 7.72 9.41
C TRP A 37 -6.03 7.23 8.69
N ALA A 38 -6.25 7.71 7.47
CA ALA A 38 -7.39 7.39 6.63
C ALA A 38 -7.52 5.89 6.36
N TRP A 39 -6.40 5.18 6.15
CA TRP A 39 -6.43 3.72 5.99
C TRP A 39 -6.94 3.00 7.24
N GLY A 40 -6.50 3.42 8.41
CA GLY A 40 -7.01 2.87 9.67
C GLY A 40 -8.52 3.06 9.83
N GLU A 41 -9.03 4.27 9.52
CA GLU A 41 -10.47 4.57 9.55
C GLU A 41 -11.26 3.73 8.52
N LEU A 42 -10.71 3.55 7.32
CA LEU A 42 -11.30 2.64 6.33
C LEU A 42 -11.39 1.21 6.89
N LYS A 43 -10.32 0.70 7.47
CA LYS A 43 -10.29 -0.68 8.02
C LYS A 43 -11.19 -0.86 9.23
N ALA A 44 -11.42 0.18 10.02
CA ALA A 44 -12.36 0.16 11.15
C ALA A 44 -13.78 -0.20 10.70
N ARG A 45 -14.21 0.26 9.53
CA ARG A 45 -15.52 -0.10 8.94
C ARG A 45 -15.65 -1.58 8.57
N TYR A 46 -14.52 -2.29 8.48
CA TYR A 46 -14.42 -3.70 8.09
C TYR A 46 -13.96 -4.61 9.23
N GLY A 47 -14.27 -4.22 10.48
CA GLY A 47 -14.08 -5.05 11.66
C GLY A 47 -12.64 -5.12 12.17
N TRP A 48 -11.82 -4.12 11.85
CA TRP A 48 -10.51 -3.92 12.45
C TRP A 48 -10.56 -2.75 13.44
N GLU A 49 -9.76 -2.83 14.49
CA GLU A 49 -9.62 -1.79 15.50
C GLU A 49 -8.22 -1.16 15.35
N PRO A 50 -8.10 0.03 14.74
CA PRO A 50 -6.81 0.67 14.57
C PRO A 50 -6.32 1.30 15.87
N THR A 51 -5.08 1.06 16.22
CA THR A 51 -4.36 1.77 17.28
C THR A 51 -3.03 2.28 16.72
N ARG A 52 -2.70 3.52 17.01
CA ARG A 52 -1.55 4.20 16.44
C ARG A 52 -0.58 4.60 17.54
N TYR A 53 0.71 4.30 17.34
CA TYR A 53 1.77 4.59 18.30
C TYR A 53 2.90 5.35 17.61
N LEU A 54 3.33 6.45 18.25
CA LEU A 54 4.55 7.17 17.90
C LEU A 54 5.69 6.67 18.81
N TRP A 55 6.82 6.41 18.22
CA TRP A 55 8.07 6.19 18.90
C TRP A 55 8.81 7.51 19.04
N THR A 56 8.97 7.99 20.26
CA THR A 56 9.60 9.26 20.55
C THR A 56 10.90 9.06 21.30
N ARG A 57 11.90 9.88 20.98
CA ARG A 57 13.18 9.90 21.65
C ARG A 57 13.72 11.34 21.72
N GLU A 58 14.15 11.79 22.88
CA GLU A 58 14.63 13.17 23.08
C GLU A 58 13.64 14.22 22.58
N GLY A 59 12.35 14.02 22.86
CA GLY A 59 11.25 14.92 22.43
C GLY A 59 10.94 14.93 20.93
N ARG A 60 11.57 14.05 20.13
CA ARG A 60 11.33 13.95 18.67
C ARG A 60 10.69 12.64 18.29
N VAL A 61 9.79 12.67 17.32
CA VAL A 61 9.24 11.45 16.71
C VAL A 61 10.33 10.80 15.86
N ARG A 62 10.59 9.52 16.12
CA ARG A 62 11.60 8.69 15.43
C ARG A 62 10.97 7.53 14.66
N GLY A 63 9.72 7.21 14.97
CA GLY A 63 8.99 6.13 14.29
C GLY A 63 7.51 6.21 14.56
N ALA A 64 6.76 5.46 13.77
CA ALA A 64 5.32 5.31 13.87
C ALA A 64 4.90 3.89 13.53
N ILE A 65 3.86 3.38 14.17
CA ILE A 65 3.25 2.11 13.81
C ILE A 65 1.75 2.14 14.05
N SER A 66 0.98 1.99 12.97
CA SER A 66 -0.46 1.75 13.02
C SER A 66 -0.70 0.25 13.07
N VAL A 67 -1.36 -0.21 14.12
CA VAL A 67 -1.66 -1.62 14.37
C VAL A 67 -3.16 -1.83 14.26
N LEU A 68 -3.57 -2.69 13.37
CA LEU A 68 -4.94 -3.14 13.19
C LEU A 68 -5.15 -4.40 14.04
N ARG A 69 -6.05 -4.32 15.03
CA ARG A 69 -6.43 -5.45 15.87
C ARG A 69 -7.67 -6.12 15.30
N LYS A 70 -7.66 -7.45 15.26
CA LYS A 70 -8.83 -8.26 14.94
C LYS A 70 -9.08 -9.25 16.06
N GLN A 71 -10.27 -9.22 16.61
CA GLN A 71 -10.72 -10.14 17.66
C GLN A 71 -10.75 -11.58 17.12
N LEU A 72 -10.26 -12.51 17.93
CA LEU A 72 -10.32 -13.95 17.71
C LEU A 72 -11.14 -14.61 18.81
N PRO A 73 -11.62 -15.84 18.62
CA PRO A 73 -12.29 -16.60 19.68
C PRO A 73 -11.45 -16.72 20.96
N GLY A 74 -12.11 -16.85 22.12
CA GLY A 74 -11.44 -17.03 23.41
C GLY A 74 -10.75 -15.78 23.97
N GLY A 75 -11.13 -14.57 23.55
CA GLY A 75 -10.52 -13.32 24.02
C GLY A 75 -9.13 -13.04 23.46
N LEU A 76 -8.72 -13.82 22.46
CA LEU A 76 -7.46 -13.62 21.76
C LEU A 76 -7.61 -12.54 20.67
N ALA A 77 -6.47 -12.01 20.20
CA ALA A 77 -6.45 -11.06 19.10
C ALA A 77 -5.23 -11.27 18.19
N MET A 78 -5.46 -11.12 16.90
CA MET A 78 -4.42 -10.95 15.90
C MET A 78 -4.18 -9.46 15.70
N HIS A 79 -2.92 -9.08 15.57
CA HIS A 79 -2.50 -7.74 15.25
C HIS A 79 -1.78 -7.72 13.91
N TYR A 80 -2.05 -6.69 13.11
CA TYR A 80 -1.41 -6.51 11.82
C TYR A 80 -1.03 -5.05 11.60
N ALA A 81 0.21 -4.80 11.24
CA ALA A 81 0.69 -3.47 10.87
C ALA A 81 1.06 -3.49 9.37
N PRO A 82 0.08 -3.25 8.47
CA PRO A 82 0.32 -3.27 7.03
C PRO A 82 1.35 -2.20 6.65
N ARG A 83 2.43 -2.61 5.97
CA ARG A 83 3.54 -1.74 5.58
C ARG A 83 4.20 -0.98 6.75
N GLY A 84 3.98 -1.43 7.98
CA GLY A 84 4.62 -0.89 9.16
C GLY A 84 5.62 -1.87 9.79
N PRO A 85 6.45 -1.36 10.72
CA PRO A 85 6.53 0.01 11.20
C PRO A 85 7.21 0.98 10.23
N VAL A 86 6.95 2.30 10.41
CA VAL A 86 7.62 3.39 9.70
C VAL A 86 8.71 3.95 10.61
N LEU A 87 9.97 3.82 10.23
CA LEU A 87 11.13 4.21 11.05
C LEU A 87 12.05 5.22 10.36
N ASN A 88 11.69 5.71 9.18
CA ASN A 88 12.48 6.63 8.38
C ASN A 88 13.96 6.21 8.28
N LYS A 89 14.19 4.92 7.94
CA LYS A 89 15.51 4.24 7.87
C LYS A 89 16.25 4.08 9.21
N GLN A 90 15.65 4.42 10.35
CA GLN A 90 16.25 4.23 11.67
C GLN A 90 15.93 2.83 12.24
N PHE A 91 16.23 1.78 11.48
CA PHE A 91 15.84 0.39 11.81
C PHE A 91 16.40 -0.11 13.14
N ALA A 92 17.52 0.44 13.60
CA ALA A 92 18.11 0.12 14.91
C ALA A 92 17.19 0.48 16.10
N GLU A 93 16.21 1.34 15.91
CA GLU A 93 15.22 1.68 16.94
C GLU A 93 14.15 0.58 17.13
N TRP A 94 13.99 -0.32 16.15
CA TRP A 94 12.95 -1.35 16.18
C TRP A 94 12.96 -2.25 17.41
N PRO A 95 14.09 -2.82 17.87
CA PRO A 95 14.08 -3.70 19.03
C PRO A 95 13.55 -3.03 20.29
N LEU A 96 13.86 -1.75 20.51
CA LEU A 96 13.39 -0.97 21.66
C LEU A 96 11.90 -0.65 21.55
N LEU A 97 11.45 -0.26 20.36
CA LEU A 97 10.05 -0.02 20.07
C LEU A 97 9.25 -1.32 20.25
N TRP A 98 9.73 -2.43 19.69
CA TRP A 98 9.07 -3.73 19.76
C TRP A 98 8.88 -4.21 21.20
N ASP A 99 9.88 -4.07 22.05
CA ASP A 99 9.75 -4.49 23.46
C ASP A 99 8.60 -3.78 24.17
N GLN A 100 8.46 -2.45 23.97
CA GLN A 100 7.36 -1.70 24.56
C GLN A 100 6.01 -2.02 23.90
N LEU A 101 5.97 -2.14 22.56
CA LEU A 101 4.76 -2.47 21.81
C LEU A 101 4.24 -3.87 22.20
N ARG A 102 5.11 -4.86 22.24
CA ARG A 102 4.77 -6.24 22.62
C ARG A 102 4.06 -6.32 23.97
N ARG A 103 4.52 -5.57 24.97
CA ARG A 103 3.89 -5.52 26.30
C ARG A 103 2.47 -4.98 26.21
N ARG A 104 2.22 -3.93 25.40
CA ARG A 104 0.89 -3.36 25.21
C ARG A 104 -0.05 -4.32 24.47
N LEU A 105 0.42 -4.93 23.40
CA LEU A 105 -0.36 -5.91 22.65
C LEU A 105 -0.70 -7.16 23.49
N ALA A 106 0.21 -7.57 24.38
CA ALA A 106 -0.03 -8.68 25.30
C ALA A 106 -1.21 -8.41 26.27
N LEU A 107 -1.39 -7.16 26.71
CA LEU A 107 -2.53 -6.75 27.54
C LEU A 107 -3.85 -6.74 26.76
N GLN A 108 -3.79 -6.61 25.44
CA GLN A 108 -4.95 -6.61 24.53
C GLN A 108 -5.30 -8.01 24.00
N GLY A 109 -4.80 -9.07 24.61
CA GLY A 109 -5.05 -10.45 24.15
C GLY A 109 -4.21 -10.87 22.95
N GLY A 110 -3.15 -10.12 22.64
CA GLY A 110 -2.33 -10.36 21.45
C GLY A 110 -1.66 -11.72 21.43
N THR A 111 -1.74 -12.39 20.28
CA THR A 111 -1.06 -13.65 19.96
C THR A 111 0.19 -13.40 19.15
N VAL A 112 0.03 -12.77 17.98
CA VAL A 112 1.09 -12.36 17.06
C VAL A 112 0.87 -10.93 16.62
N LEU A 113 1.97 -10.26 16.24
CA LEU A 113 1.94 -9.06 15.39
C LEU A 113 2.51 -9.45 14.04
N LYS A 114 1.70 -9.37 12.98
CA LYS A 114 2.15 -9.49 11.60
C LYS A 114 2.61 -8.11 11.11
N VAL A 115 3.78 -8.06 10.46
CA VAL A 115 4.34 -6.84 9.84
C VAL A 115 4.85 -7.16 8.44
N ASP A 116 4.79 -6.19 7.53
CA ASP A 116 5.35 -6.27 6.19
C ASP A 116 5.89 -4.89 5.73
N PRO A 117 6.91 -4.35 6.44
CA PRO A 117 7.37 -2.99 6.26
C PRO A 117 7.95 -2.73 4.86
N GLU A 118 7.88 -1.47 4.42
CA GLU A 118 8.55 -1.02 3.18
C GLU A 118 10.07 -0.84 3.39
N TRP A 119 10.66 -1.72 4.17
CA TRP A 119 12.10 -1.73 4.39
C TRP A 119 12.79 -2.50 3.27
N PRO A 120 14.01 -2.10 2.86
CA PRO A 120 14.81 -2.90 1.95
C PRO A 120 15.17 -4.25 2.57
N ASP A 121 15.63 -5.21 1.77
CA ASP A 121 15.97 -6.57 2.20
C ASP A 121 16.85 -6.64 3.46
N GLN A 122 17.75 -5.68 3.64
CA GLN A 122 18.60 -5.61 4.84
C GLN A 122 17.79 -5.42 6.14
N GLY A 123 16.58 -4.89 6.06
CA GLY A 123 15.68 -4.74 7.23
C GLY A 123 15.23 -6.07 7.83
N GLN A 124 15.26 -7.17 7.06
CA GLN A 124 14.90 -8.50 7.56
C GLN A 124 15.77 -8.97 8.73
N TYR A 125 17.07 -8.62 8.77
CA TYR A 125 17.97 -8.98 9.87
C TYR A 125 17.52 -8.38 11.19
N VAL A 126 17.00 -7.15 11.17
CA VAL A 126 16.47 -6.48 12.35
C VAL A 126 15.20 -7.16 12.86
N LEU A 127 14.35 -7.64 11.97
CA LEU A 127 13.15 -8.40 12.31
C LEU A 127 13.52 -9.76 12.91
N GLN A 128 14.45 -10.50 12.28
CA GLN A 128 14.96 -11.79 12.79
C GLN A 128 15.58 -11.65 14.19
N PHE A 129 16.35 -10.58 14.42
CA PHE A 129 16.96 -10.31 15.72
C PHE A 129 15.92 -10.15 16.84
N THR A 130 14.73 -9.66 16.53
CA THR A 130 13.62 -9.55 17.49
C THR A 130 12.78 -10.83 17.65
N GLY A 131 13.18 -11.92 17.00
CA GLY A 131 12.53 -13.21 17.07
C GLY A 131 11.34 -13.37 16.15
N ALA A 132 11.22 -12.50 15.14
CA ALA A 132 10.23 -12.64 14.08
C ALA A 132 10.50 -13.87 13.21
N ARG A 133 9.44 -14.41 12.60
CA ARG A 133 9.52 -15.52 11.65
C ARG A 133 8.88 -15.10 10.33
N PRO A 134 9.47 -15.47 9.18
CA PRO A 134 8.83 -15.27 7.89
C PRO A 134 7.44 -15.92 7.86
N THR A 135 6.50 -15.26 7.23
CA THR A 135 5.12 -15.73 7.10
C THR A 135 4.56 -15.42 5.73
N HIS A 136 3.36 -15.92 5.44
CA HIS A 136 2.66 -15.57 4.20
C HIS A 136 2.43 -14.08 4.09
N SER A 137 2.77 -13.54 2.93
CA SER A 137 2.59 -12.12 2.62
C SER A 137 1.13 -11.81 2.37
N ILE A 138 0.61 -10.80 3.08
CA ILE A 138 -0.71 -10.22 2.83
C ILE A 138 -0.60 -9.17 1.72
N GLN A 139 0.47 -8.38 1.73
CA GLN A 139 0.79 -7.41 0.67
C GLN A 139 1.83 -7.99 -0.28
N HIS A 140 1.86 -7.51 -1.51
CA HIS A 140 2.92 -7.88 -2.44
C HIS A 140 4.30 -7.54 -1.87
N GLU A 141 5.26 -8.43 -2.02
CA GLU A 141 6.64 -8.23 -1.53
C GLU A 141 7.47 -7.29 -2.40
N ALA A 142 6.95 -6.91 -3.56
CA ALA A 142 7.59 -5.94 -4.43
C ALA A 142 6.57 -4.95 -5.00
N THR A 143 7.04 -3.76 -5.33
CA THR A 143 6.30 -2.73 -6.05
C THR A 143 7.11 -2.20 -7.22
N ALA A 144 6.49 -1.40 -8.10
CA ALA A 144 7.17 -0.70 -9.18
C ALA A 144 7.01 0.82 -8.98
N LEU A 145 8.14 1.53 -8.85
CA LEU A 145 8.16 2.97 -8.60
C LEU A 145 8.58 3.74 -9.85
N VAL A 146 7.85 4.80 -10.19
CA VAL A 146 8.22 5.78 -11.22
C VAL A 146 8.66 7.07 -10.54
N ASP A 147 9.86 7.54 -10.85
CA ASP A 147 10.33 8.86 -10.43
C ASP A 147 9.62 9.94 -11.27
N LEU A 148 8.84 10.80 -10.63
CA LEU A 148 8.09 11.87 -11.29
C LEU A 148 8.90 13.16 -11.50
N ARG A 149 10.11 13.23 -10.97
CA ARG A 149 10.98 14.39 -11.11
C ARG A 149 11.51 14.52 -12.55
N GLY A 150 11.78 15.73 -12.98
CA GLY A 150 12.36 16.00 -14.30
C GLY A 150 11.36 16.31 -15.43
N GLY A 151 10.12 16.67 -15.09
CA GLY A 151 9.12 17.13 -16.05
C GLY A 151 8.82 16.13 -17.15
N GLU A 152 8.86 16.53 -18.42
CA GLU A 152 8.61 15.64 -19.57
C GLU A 152 9.63 14.49 -19.70
N GLY A 153 10.82 14.60 -19.09
CA GLY A 153 11.81 13.50 -19.04
C GLY A 153 11.29 12.21 -18.38
N VAL A 154 10.21 12.28 -17.60
CA VAL A 154 9.53 11.06 -17.10
C VAL A 154 9.06 10.18 -18.26
N PHE A 155 8.51 10.79 -19.30
CA PHE A 155 8.01 10.03 -20.46
C PHE A 155 9.16 9.46 -21.30
N GLU A 156 10.33 10.09 -21.32
CA GLU A 156 11.51 9.57 -22.02
C GLU A 156 12.03 8.27 -21.40
N ARG A 157 11.88 8.09 -20.09
CA ARG A 157 12.24 6.86 -19.37
C ARG A 157 11.29 5.69 -19.61
N MET A 158 10.10 5.95 -20.18
CA MET A 158 9.16 4.91 -20.56
C MET A 158 9.61 4.19 -21.84
N SER A 159 9.12 2.96 -22.04
CA SER A 159 9.34 2.25 -23.29
C SER A 159 8.77 3.00 -24.50
N ALA A 160 9.41 2.85 -25.66
CA ALA A 160 8.90 3.43 -26.91
C ALA A 160 7.47 2.94 -27.22
N SER A 161 7.15 1.70 -26.83
CA SER A 161 5.80 1.12 -26.97
C SER A 161 4.77 1.82 -26.10
N ALA A 162 5.10 2.12 -24.83
CA ALA A 162 4.18 2.85 -23.95
C ALA A 162 3.86 4.24 -24.52
N ARG A 163 4.89 4.99 -24.93
CA ARG A 163 4.71 6.31 -25.57
C ARG A 163 3.88 6.25 -26.86
N ARG A 164 4.10 5.22 -27.70
CA ARG A 164 3.29 4.99 -28.90
C ARG A 164 1.83 4.71 -28.55
N ASN A 165 1.58 3.86 -27.54
CA ASN A 165 0.25 3.51 -27.09
C ASN A 165 -0.52 4.72 -26.54
N MET A 166 0.12 5.61 -25.79
CA MET A 166 -0.47 6.88 -25.34
C MET A 166 -0.94 7.73 -26.52
N ARG A 167 -0.07 7.93 -27.52
CA ARG A 167 -0.42 8.68 -28.74
C ARG A 167 -1.51 7.99 -29.57
N GLN A 168 -1.50 6.68 -29.64
CA GLN A 168 -2.55 5.90 -30.33
C GLN A 168 -3.92 6.10 -29.67
N ALA A 169 -4.00 5.99 -28.36
CA ALA A 169 -5.25 6.20 -27.62
C ALA A 169 -5.81 7.62 -27.85
N ALA A 170 -4.95 8.65 -27.75
CA ALA A 170 -5.36 10.02 -27.98
C ALA A 170 -5.88 10.24 -29.42
N ARG A 171 -5.18 9.68 -30.46
CA ARG A 171 -5.62 9.75 -31.86
C ARG A 171 -6.91 8.98 -32.13
N ALA A 172 -7.20 7.94 -31.35
CA ALA A 172 -8.44 7.17 -31.44
C ALA A 172 -9.63 7.87 -30.76
N GLY A 173 -9.47 9.11 -30.27
CA GLY A 173 -10.54 9.88 -29.64
C GLY A 173 -10.84 9.45 -28.22
N VAL A 174 -9.92 8.76 -27.53
CA VAL A 174 -10.07 8.47 -26.10
C VAL A 174 -9.89 9.76 -25.31
N ILE A 175 -10.84 10.06 -24.43
CA ILE A 175 -10.82 11.22 -23.53
C ILE A 175 -10.63 10.73 -22.11
N VAL A 176 -9.70 11.34 -21.37
CA VAL A 176 -9.46 11.03 -19.95
C VAL A 176 -9.89 12.20 -19.08
N GLN A 177 -10.64 11.90 -18.03
CA GLN A 177 -11.05 12.86 -17.01
C GLN A 177 -10.78 12.30 -15.62
N SER A 178 -10.38 13.16 -14.69
CA SER A 178 -10.26 12.81 -13.27
C SER A 178 -11.39 13.43 -12.46
N SER A 179 -11.82 12.71 -11.41
CA SER A 179 -12.92 13.17 -10.54
C SER A 179 -12.73 12.64 -9.11
N VAL A 180 -13.21 13.41 -8.13
CA VAL A 180 -13.34 12.99 -6.73
C VAL A 180 -14.79 12.62 -6.40
N GLN A 181 -15.70 12.73 -7.36
CA GLN A 181 -17.14 12.55 -7.17
C GLN A 181 -17.52 11.06 -7.19
N LEU A 182 -18.48 10.69 -6.35
CA LEU A 182 -18.94 9.30 -6.21
C LEU A 182 -19.67 8.75 -7.46
N ASP A 183 -20.26 9.61 -8.27
CA ASP A 183 -20.88 9.17 -9.54
C ASP A 183 -19.85 8.68 -10.57
N ALA A 184 -18.71 9.37 -10.65
CA ALA A 184 -17.59 8.92 -11.48
C ALA A 184 -16.99 7.60 -10.95
N LEU A 185 -16.89 7.45 -9.64
CA LEU A 185 -16.46 6.20 -9.01
C LEU A 185 -17.44 5.06 -9.32
N ASP A 186 -18.74 5.34 -9.34
CA ASP A 186 -19.76 4.35 -9.67
C ASP A 186 -19.66 3.88 -11.12
N ARG A 187 -19.35 4.79 -12.06
CA ARG A 187 -19.05 4.41 -13.46
C ARG A 187 -17.82 3.53 -13.58
N PHE A 188 -16.77 3.84 -12.82
CA PHE A 188 -15.59 2.98 -12.71
C PHE A 188 -15.95 1.59 -12.20
N TYR A 189 -16.74 1.51 -11.12
CA TYR A 189 -17.13 0.24 -10.52
C TYR A 189 -17.96 -0.63 -11.48
N GLN A 190 -18.92 -0.05 -12.20
CA GLN A 190 -19.72 -0.77 -13.20
C GLN A 190 -18.85 -1.40 -14.29
N MET A 191 -17.88 -0.64 -14.82
CA MET A 191 -16.93 -1.15 -15.82
C MET A 191 -16.02 -2.24 -15.23
N LEU A 192 -15.54 -2.04 -13.98
CA LEU A 192 -14.69 -3.01 -13.29
C LEU A 192 -15.45 -4.32 -13.01
N ALA A 193 -16.71 -4.24 -12.56
CA ALA A 193 -17.55 -5.40 -12.29
C ALA A 193 -17.80 -6.22 -13.57
N ALA A 194 -18.18 -5.57 -14.65
CA ALA A 194 -18.36 -6.25 -15.95
C ALA A 194 -17.06 -6.90 -16.47
N THR A 195 -15.89 -6.32 -16.11
CA THR A 195 -14.58 -6.91 -16.44
C THR A 195 -14.28 -8.12 -15.56
N ALA A 196 -14.60 -8.03 -14.26
CA ALA A 196 -14.39 -9.09 -13.29
C ALA A 196 -15.24 -10.32 -13.60
N ASP A 197 -16.53 -10.12 -13.91
CA ASP A 197 -17.46 -11.19 -14.31
C ASP A 197 -16.95 -11.93 -15.54
N ARG A 198 -16.47 -11.19 -16.55
CA ARG A 198 -15.94 -11.81 -17.78
C ARG A 198 -14.63 -12.55 -17.60
N GLN A 199 -13.77 -12.08 -16.68
CA GLN A 199 -12.41 -12.64 -16.43
C GLN A 199 -12.35 -13.51 -15.18
N GLU A 200 -13.51 -13.77 -14.54
CA GLU A 200 -13.66 -14.65 -13.37
C GLU A 200 -12.76 -14.30 -12.19
N PHE A 201 -12.55 -13.00 -11.91
CA PHE A 201 -11.82 -12.57 -10.73
C PHE A 201 -12.70 -11.82 -9.74
N THR A 202 -12.34 -11.93 -8.46
CA THR A 202 -13.09 -11.29 -7.36
C THR A 202 -12.67 -9.83 -7.18
N ILE A 203 -13.65 -8.94 -7.05
CA ILE A 203 -13.43 -7.54 -6.69
C ILE A 203 -14.06 -7.23 -5.34
N ARG A 204 -13.65 -6.12 -4.72
CA ARG A 204 -14.29 -5.62 -3.51
C ARG A 204 -15.72 -5.16 -3.80
N PRO A 205 -16.63 -5.20 -2.81
CA PRO A 205 -17.97 -4.66 -3.01
C PRO A 205 -17.93 -3.15 -3.24
N ARG A 206 -18.94 -2.61 -3.93
CA ARG A 206 -19.03 -1.17 -4.28
C ARG A 206 -18.88 -0.26 -3.05
N SER A 207 -19.42 -0.66 -1.90
CA SER A 207 -19.30 0.06 -0.64
C SER A 207 -17.83 0.31 -0.24
N TYR A 208 -16.94 -0.67 -0.46
CA TYR A 208 -15.53 -0.54 -0.14
C TYR A 208 -14.85 0.63 -0.87
N TYR A 209 -15.14 0.79 -2.16
CA TYR A 209 -14.57 1.90 -2.95
C TYR A 209 -15.14 3.24 -2.50
N ARG A 210 -16.43 3.30 -2.17
CA ARG A 210 -17.07 4.50 -1.63
C ARG A 210 -16.51 4.87 -0.26
N ASP A 211 -16.33 3.89 0.63
CA ASP A 211 -15.73 4.09 1.94
C ASP A 211 -14.27 4.56 1.85
N LEU A 212 -13.52 4.06 0.86
CA LEU A 212 -12.17 4.54 0.58
C LEU A 212 -12.18 6.02 0.17
N PHE A 213 -13.07 6.42 -0.75
CA PHE A 213 -13.20 7.82 -1.17
C PHE A 213 -13.61 8.72 -0.01
N GLN A 214 -14.52 8.25 0.87
CA GLN A 214 -14.89 8.99 2.08
C GLN A 214 -13.72 9.14 3.07
N ALA A 215 -12.92 8.10 3.24
CA ALA A 215 -11.79 8.12 4.17
C ALA A 215 -10.65 9.02 3.69
N PHE A 216 -10.36 9.02 2.38
CA PHE A 216 -9.27 9.79 1.79
C PHE A 216 -9.67 11.16 1.24
N GLY A 217 -10.97 11.43 1.09
CA GLY A 217 -11.48 12.71 0.58
C GLY A 217 -10.85 13.09 -0.77
N ASP A 218 -10.44 14.34 -0.91
CA ASP A 218 -9.86 14.90 -2.13
C ASP A 218 -8.52 14.26 -2.55
N SER A 219 -7.89 13.49 -1.65
CA SER A 219 -6.69 12.71 -1.96
C SER A 219 -6.98 11.50 -2.85
N ALA A 220 -8.22 10.97 -2.84
CA ALA A 220 -8.63 9.86 -3.69
C ALA A 220 -9.29 10.39 -4.98
N ARG A 221 -8.78 9.96 -6.13
CA ARG A 221 -9.33 10.32 -7.45
C ARG A 221 -9.57 9.09 -8.29
N VAL A 222 -10.65 9.13 -9.07
CA VAL A 222 -10.87 8.19 -10.16
C VAL A 222 -10.54 8.87 -11.48
N TYR A 223 -9.76 8.19 -12.30
CA TYR A 223 -9.50 8.57 -13.68
C TYR A 223 -10.31 7.67 -14.58
N LEU A 224 -11.14 8.25 -15.44
CA LEU A 224 -11.98 7.54 -16.40
C LEU A 224 -11.54 7.87 -17.83
N ALA A 225 -11.32 6.85 -18.61
CA ALA A 225 -11.15 6.97 -20.05
C ALA A 225 -12.46 6.61 -20.74
N THR A 226 -12.94 7.52 -21.57
CA THR A 226 -14.15 7.34 -22.37
C THR A 226 -13.86 7.39 -23.86
N ASN A 227 -14.62 6.65 -24.65
CA ASN A 227 -14.65 6.78 -26.10
C ASN A 227 -16.11 6.81 -26.53
N GLN A 228 -16.50 7.79 -27.34
CA GLN A 228 -17.89 8.01 -27.79
C GLN A 228 -18.88 8.01 -26.60
N GLY A 229 -18.52 8.62 -25.46
CA GLY A 229 -19.35 8.69 -24.27
C GLY A 229 -19.38 7.45 -23.39
N VAL A 230 -18.81 6.32 -23.83
CA VAL A 230 -18.75 5.06 -23.06
C VAL A 230 -17.47 4.99 -22.24
N THR A 231 -17.57 4.65 -20.94
CA THR A 231 -16.41 4.39 -20.09
C THR A 231 -15.76 3.06 -20.48
N ILE A 232 -14.50 3.10 -20.93
CA ILE A 232 -13.77 1.94 -21.46
C ILE A 232 -12.58 1.53 -20.61
N ALA A 233 -12.08 2.41 -19.72
CA ALA A 233 -11.06 2.10 -18.74
C ALA A 233 -11.16 3.07 -17.56
N GLY A 234 -10.58 2.69 -16.43
CA GLY A 234 -10.49 3.57 -15.27
C GLY A 234 -9.43 3.12 -14.27
N SER A 235 -9.03 4.04 -13.42
CA SER A 235 -8.07 3.81 -12.35
C SER A 235 -8.40 4.65 -11.12
N VAL A 236 -8.23 4.07 -9.94
CA VAL A 236 -8.32 4.78 -8.66
C VAL A 236 -6.90 5.05 -8.16
N ILE A 237 -6.61 6.33 -7.98
CA ILE A 237 -5.32 6.85 -7.53
C ILE A 237 -5.52 7.58 -6.21
N VAL A 238 -4.60 7.40 -5.27
CA VAL A 238 -4.58 8.19 -4.03
C VAL A 238 -3.27 8.96 -3.95
N ASN A 239 -3.36 10.23 -3.58
CA ASN A 239 -2.21 11.05 -3.22
C ASN A 239 -1.96 10.94 -1.72
N TYR A 240 -0.73 10.59 -1.31
CA TYR A 240 -0.32 10.57 0.09
C TYR A 240 1.11 11.11 0.25
N GLY A 241 1.22 12.27 0.86
CA GLY A 241 2.47 13.02 0.92
C GLY A 241 2.93 13.43 -0.49
N ASP A 242 4.15 13.08 -0.84
CA ASP A 242 4.74 13.33 -2.16
C ASP A 242 4.64 12.13 -3.13
N ARG A 243 3.73 11.17 -2.82
CA ARG A 243 3.51 9.95 -3.61
C ARG A 243 2.11 9.88 -4.18
N LEU A 244 2.00 9.46 -5.43
CA LEU A 244 0.78 8.91 -6.01
C LEU A 244 0.79 7.40 -5.86
N ILE A 245 -0.37 6.80 -5.57
CA ILE A 245 -0.51 5.36 -5.40
C ILE A 245 -1.61 4.82 -6.32
N TYR A 246 -1.26 3.85 -7.16
CA TYR A 246 -2.13 3.18 -8.12
C TYR A 246 -2.84 1.99 -7.49
N LEU A 247 -4.00 2.22 -6.85
CA LEU A 247 -4.65 1.20 -6.02
C LEU A 247 -5.49 0.21 -6.83
N PHE A 248 -6.31 0.71 -7.75
CA PHE A 248 -7.23 -0.13 -8.52
C PHE A 248 -7.30 0.33 -9.96
N SER A 249 -7.52 -0.62 -10.85
CA SER A 249 -7.74 -0.33 -12.27
C SER A 249 -8.56 -1.42 -12.95
N GLY A 250 -9.17 -1.04 -14.04
CA GLY A 250 -9.87 -1.96 -14.93
C GLY A 250 -9.98 -1.40 -16.34
N SER A 251 -10.22 -2.26 -17.30
CA SER A 251 -10.46 -1.87 -18.70
C SER A 251 -11.30 -2.91 -19.42
N SER A 252 -12.23 -2.44 -20.22
CA SER A 252 -12.97 -3.28 -21.17
C SER A 252 -12.05 -3.79 -22.28
N ASP A 253 -12.54 -4.72 -23.13
CA ASP A 253 -11.79 -5.17 -24.31
C ASP A 253 -11.52 -4.00 -25.24
N GLU A 254 -12.50 -3.12 -25.43
CA GLU A 254 -12.36 -1.91 -26.22
C GLU A 254 -11.30 -0.98 -25.64
N GLY A 255 -11.28 -0.80 -24.32
CA GLY A 255 -10.27 -0.01 -23.63
C GLY A 255 -8.86 -0.56 -23.84
N ARG A 256 -8.69 -1.88 -23.83
CA ARG A 256 -7.41 -2.54 -24.14
C ARG A 256 -7.02 -2.36 -25.61
N ARG A 257 -7.97 -2.55 -26.51
CA ARG A 257 -7.78 -2.37 -27.97
C ARG A 257 -7.33 -0.94 -28.30
N LEU A 258 -8.00 0.06 -27.73
CA LEU A 258 -7.70 1.48 -27.91
C LEU A 258 -6.54 1.98 -27.04
N LYS A 259 -5.90 1.13 -26.23
CA LYS A 259 -4.76 1.50 -25.35
C LYS A 259 -5.12 2.55 -24.29
N ALA A 260 -6.39 2.64 -23.91
CA ALA A 260 -6.89 3.63 -22.95
C ALA A 260 -6.13 3.63 -21.59
N PRO A 261 -5.74 2.48 -21.00
CA PRO A 261 -4.96 2.48 -19.75
C PRO A 261 -3.66 3.28 -19.84
N TYR A 262 -2.96 3.29 -21.00
CA TYR A 262 -1.73 4.07 -21.16
C TYR A 262 -1.99 5.58 -21.14
N LEU A 263 -3.10 6.01 -21.75
CA LEU A 263 -3.46 7.43 -21.75
C LEU A 263 -3.89 7.88 -20.35
N ILE A 264 -4.58 7.03 -19.57
CA ILE A 264 -4.86 7.31 -18.15
C ILE A 264 -3.54 7.56 -17.40
N GLN A 265 -2.53 6.70 -17.56
CA GLN A 265 -1.25 6.87 -16.86
C GLN A 265 -0.53 8.16 -17.24
N GLN A 266 -0.65 8.61 -18.49
CA GLN A 266 -0.11 9.90 -18.89
C GLN A 266 -0.76 11.06 -18.12
N HIS A 267 -2.08 11.04 -17.96
CA HIS A 267 -2.81 12.06 -17.21
C HIS A 267 -2.46 12.00 -15.72
N VAL A 268 -2.43 10.81 -15.11
CA VAL A 268 -2.04 10.63 -13.70
C VAL A 268 -0.65 11.20 -13.42
N ILE A 269 0.31 10.93 -14.29
CA ILE A 269 1.68 11.43 -14.13
C ILE A 269 1.73 12.96 -14.22
N ARG A 270 1.05 13.56 -15.18
CA ARG A 270 1.00 15.02 -15.31
C ARG A 270 0.32 15.70 -14.12
N ASP A 271 -0.80 15.14 -13.67
CA ASP A 271 -1.49 15.63 -12.47
C ASP A 271 -0.59 15.50 -11.23
N GLY A 272 0.11 14.38 -11.08
CA GLY A 272 1.06 14.19 -9.99
C GLY A 272 2.21 15.19 -9.99
N GLN A 273 2.76 15.48 -11.17
CA GLN A 273 3.80 16.50 -11.32
C GLN A 273 3.26 17.89 -10.96
N ALA A 274 2.05 18.23 -11.40
CA ALA A 274 1.39 19.49 -11.06
C ALA A 274 1.11 19.63 -9.56
N LEU A 275 0.86 18.52 -8.87
CA LEU A 275 0.69 18.46 -7.40
C LEU A 275 2.04 18.45 -6.64
N GLY A 276 3.18 18.42 -7.33
CA GLY A 276 4.50 18.35 -6.72
C GLY A 276 4.90 16.97 -6.19
N CYS A 277 4.21 15.91 -6.60
CA CYS A 277 4.56 14.55 -6.25
C CYS A 277 5.91 14.15 -6.85
N ARG A 278 6.70 13.41 -6.09
CA ARG A 278 8.03 12.95 -6.49
C ARG A 278 8.03 11.52 -7.00
N THR A 279 7.07 10.72 -6.52
CA THR A 279 7.04 9.27 -6.80
C THR A 279 5.63 8.85 -7.19
N TYR A 280 5.54 7.98 -8.17
CA TYR A 280 4.31 7.26 -8.48
C TYR A 280 4.53 5.77 -8.20
N ASP A 281 3.89 5.28 -7.18
CA ASP A 281 3.87 3.86 -6.81
C ASP A 281 2.78 3.16 -7.65
N LEU A 282 3.24 2.36 -8.60
CA LEU A 282 2.36 1.55 -9.45
C LEU A 282 1.78 0.34 -8.72
N TRP A 283 2.05 0.22 -7.41
CA TRP A 283 1.60 -0.87 -6.55
C TRP A 283 2.18 -2.23 -6.88
N GLY A 284 1.76 -3.24 -6.15
CA GLY A 284 2.34 -4.57 -6.13
C GLY A 284 2.65 -5.19 -7.50
N ILE A 285 3.79 -5.83 -7.58
CA ILE A 285 4.22 -6.69 -8.67
C ILE A 285 4.70 -8.04 -8.12
N PRO A 286 4.63 -9.13 -8.89
CA PRO A 286 5.36 -10.36 -8.55
C PRO A 286 6.87 -10.11 -8.54
N ILE A 287 7.59 -10.88 -7.75
CA ILE A 287 9.06 -10.89 -7.77
C ILE A 287 9.51 -11.65 -9.03
N ASP A 288 10.30 -10.98 -9.87
CA ASP A 288 10.96 -11.52 -11.09
C ASP A 288 10.04 -12.39 -11.98
N PRO A 289 8.84 -11.88 -12.40
CA PRO A 289 7.91 -12.67 -13.18
C PRO A 289 8.43 -12.92 -14.58
N GLN A 290 8.34 -14.17 -15.04
CA GLN A 290 8.66 -14.55 -16.41
C GLN A 290 7.42 -14.48 -17.31
N SER A 291 7.66 -14.40 -18.64
CA SER A 291 6.55 -14.41 -19.60
C SER A 291 5.73 -15.70 -19.49
N GLY A 292 4.43 -15.55 -19.25
CA GLY A 292 3.49 -16.64 -19.00
C GLY A 292 3.14 -16.87 -17.53
N ASP A 293 3.90 -16.28 -16.60
CA ASP A 293 3.58 -16.38 -15.17
C ASP A 293 2.32 -15.58 -14.82
N PRO A 294 1.58 -16.01 -13.78
CA PRO A 294 0.52 -15.20 -13.22
C PRO A 294 1.02 -13.82 -12.82
N GLY A 295 0.36 -12.77 -13.32
CA GLY A 295 0.73 -11.39 -13.01
C GLY A 295 1.82 -10.77 -13.90
N TRP A 296 2.46 -11.55 -14.79
CA TRP A 296 3.44 -10.98 -15.75
C TRP A 296 2.86 -9.83 -16.56
N GLY A 297 1.62 -9.94 -17.04
CA GLY A 297 1.00 -8.93 -17.87
C GLY A 297 0.93 -7.54 -17.22
N TYR A 298 0.51 -7.46 -15.96
CA TYR A 298 0.47 -6.17 -15.25
C TYR A 298 1.85 -5.71 -14.77
N ALA A 299 2.76 -6.63 -14.44
CA ALA A 299 4.15 -6.28 -14.12
C ALA A 299 4.86 -5.71 -15.35
N HIS A 300 4.70 -6.33 -16.53
CA HIS A 300 5.22 -5.84 -17.78
C HIS A 300 4.63 -4.46 -18.16
N PHE A 301 3.31 -4.26 -17.98
CA PHE A 301 2.68 -2.95 -18.18
C PHE A 301 3.33 -1.87 -17.32
N LYS A 302 3.56 -2.16 -16.02
CA LYS A 302 4.21 -1.24 -15.08
C LYS A 302 5.65 -0.95 -15.45
N ALA A 303 6.40 -1.96 -15.88
CA ALA A 303 7.77 -1.80 -16.39
C ALA A 303 7.81 -0.92 -17.65
N MET A 304 6.87 -1.09 -18.59
CA MET A 304 6.78 -0.23 -19.77
C MET A 304 6.53 1.23 -19.44
N LEU A 305 5.89 1.55 -18.32
CA LEU A 305 5.68 2.91 -17.81
C LEU A 305 6.93 3.50 -17.12
N GLY A 306 8.06 2.81 -17.15
CA GLY A 306 9.29 3.23 -16.47
C GLY A 306 9.31 2.88 -14.98
N GLY A 307 8.44 1.97 -14.54
CA GLY A 307 8.42 1.46 -13.17
C GLY A 307 9.68 0.65 -12.87
N VAL A 308 10.41 1.09 -11.85
CA VAL A 308 11.58 0.39 -11.32
C VAL A 308 11.12 -0.53 -10.19
N PRO A 309 11.41 -1.84 -10.26
CA PRO A 309 11.03 -2.76 -9.19
C PRO A 309 11.77 -2.45 -7.89
N VAL A 310 11.05 -2.50 -6.79
CA VAL A 310 11.59 -2.38 -5.43
C VAL A 310 11.05 -3.54 -4.61
N THR A 311 11.96 -4.33 -4.04
CA THR A 311 11.64 -5.44 -3.16
C THR A 311 11.75 -5.02 -1.70
N PHE A 312 10.82 -5.48 -0.87
CA PHE A 312 10.74 -5.19 0.56
C PHE A 312 11.20 -6.39 1.39
N ALA A 313 11.38 -6.17 2.69
CA ALA A 313 11.83 -7.19 3.64
C ALA A 313 10.87 -8.40 3.81
N GLY A 314 9.71 -8.38 3.12
CA GLY A 314 8.71 -9.43 3.21
C GLY A 314 7.82 -9.33 4.46
N SER A 315 7.01 -10.37 4.67
CA SER A 315 6.07 -10.45 5.79
C SER A 315 6.61 -11.30 6.92
N TRP A 316 6.40 -10.82 8.16
CA TRP A 316 6.96 -11.41 9.37
C TRP A 316 5.93 -11.48 10.49
N ASP A 317 5.93 -12.58 11.23
CA ASP A 317 5.17 -12.75 12.46
C ASP A 317 6.05 -12.61 13.68
N LEU A 318 5.73 -11.63 14.52
CA LEU A 318 6.39 -11.41 15.81
C LEU A 318 5.55 -12.01 16.94
N PRO A 319 6.08 -12.91 17.75
CA PRO A 319 5.33 -13.54 18.84
C PRO A 319 5.07 -12.54 19.97
N VAL A 320 3.83 -12.17 20.22
CA VAL A 320 3.42 -11.34 21.37
C VAL A 320 3.49 -12.17 22.64
N LYS A 321 2.85 -13.36 22.62
CA LYS A 321 2.94 -14.38 23.67
C LYS A 321 3.35 -15.71 23.03
N ARG A 322 4.57 -16.18 23.28
CA ARG A 322 5.15 -17.35 22.59
C ARG A 322 4.24 -18.60 22.54
N PRO A 323 3.60 -19.05 23.64
CA PRO A 323 2.71 -20.22 23.58
C PRO A 323 1.49 -20.00 22.66
N LEU A 324 0.88 -18.80 22.73
CA LEU A 324 -0.29 -18.47 21.92
C LEU A 324 0.08 -18.27 20.45
N ALA A 325 1.26 -17.73 20.17
CA ALA A 325 1.77 -17.61 18.81
C ALA A 325 2.00 -19.00 18.18
N ALA A 326 2.52 -19.97 18.95
CA ALA A 326 2.68 -21.33 18.47
C ALA A 326 1.33 -21.98 18.15
N ALA A 327 0.32 -21.81 19.01
CA ALA A 327 -1.03 -22.28 18.76
C ALA A 327 -1.68 -21.60 17.54
N TYR A 328 -1.49 -20.30 17.38
CA TYR A 328 -1.95 -19.53 16.21
C TYR A 328 -1.37 -20.11 14.91
N HIS A 329 -0.06 -20.32 14.83
CA HIS A 329 0.58 -20.86 13.63
C HIS A 329 0.16 -22.31 13.33
N LEU A 330 -0.11 -23.11 14.37
CA LEU A 330 -0.68 -24.45 14.17
C LEU A 330 -2.07 -24.36 13.56
N ALA A 331 -2.92 -23.48 14.08
CA ALA A 331 -4.26 -23.24 13.55
C ALA A 331 -4.23 -22.71 12.09
N GLU A 332 -3.32 -21.79 11.76
CA GLU A 332 -3.14 -21.32 10.38
C GLU A 332 -2.80 -22.47 9.43
N ARG A 333 -1.91 -23.37 9.81
CA ARG A 333 -1.54 -24.55 8.98
C ARG A 333 -2.70 -25.51 8.74
N VAL A 334 -3.55 -25.69 9.74
CA VAL A 334 -4.71 -26.60 9.67
C VAL A 334 -5.86 -25.96 8.89
N LEU A 335 -6.04 -24.65 9.03
CA LEU A 335 -7.14 -23.87 8.44
C LEU A 335 -6.77 -23.20 7.13
N ALA A 336 -5.54 -23.39 6.61
CA ALA A 336 -5.04 -22.72 5.42
C ALA A 336 -5.98 -22.93 4.22
N ARG A 337 -6.94 -22.01 4.09
CA ARG A 337 -7.61 -21.71 2.82
C ARG A 337 -6.71 -20.74 2.05
N PRO A 338 -6.62 -20.86 0.71
CA PRO A 338 -5.82 -19.94 -0.08
C PRO A 338 -6.26 -18.49 0.22
N ALA A 339 -5.29 -17.65 0.54
CA ALA A 339 -5.53 -16.25 0.90
C ALA A 339 -6.22 -15.54 -0.27
N VAL A 340 -7.41 -15.00 -0.01
CA VAL A 340 -8.01 -14.00 -0.89
C VAL A 340 -7.17 -12.74 -0.76
N ALA A 341 -6.53 -12.31 -1.85
CA ALA A 341 -5.76 -11.08 -1.91
C ALA A 341 -6.55 -9.89 -1.34
N VAL A 342 -5.94 -9.18 -0.42
CA VAL A 342 -6.53 -8.04 0.32
C VAL A 342 -6.51 -6.78 -0.54
#